data_1a2c3488219a9d41c7d4b7927fb4df01
#
_entry.id   1a2c3488219a9d41c7d4b7927fb4df01
#
_cell.length_a   1.000
_cell.length_b   1.000
_cell.length_c   1.000
_cell.angle_alpha   90.00
_cell.angle_beta   90.00
_cell.angle_gamma   90.00
#
_symmetry.space_group_name_H-M   'P 1'
#
loop_
_entity.id
_entity.type
_entity.pdbx_description
1 polymer ?
#
loop_
_entity_poly.entity_id
_entity_poly.type
_entity_poly.pdbx_seq_one_letter_code
_entity_poly.pdbx_strand_id
1 'polypeptide(L)'
;MAIITPAMMDNSMGSLRFIGPVVPLAAFDLALEGRDQVVCSFGRYGLCDGWTPRDGQFREFKKPKTCLQLDSQMQFPKLATLEQTAEIIRFAKEMRIGANWLCVDRTGNGAGIHDALRSLYGSEVMGVNYSWASSETHILGDDTQRANELYSGVVTELIFGLAKYLEFEYLKISPSFRTEELVRQATSRRYKQQGQGLVRVESKGDFVKRTRQNSPDALDSLSLLVYLMRQRGGVVATMTEPKPEKFVFQKKHTGIESYEFVDFSN
;
A
#
# COMPACT_ATOMS: atom_id res chain seq x y z
N MET A 1 0.67 10.75 -21.31
CA MET A 1 1.89 10.95 -20.51
C MET A 1 1.94 9.87 -19.47
N ALA A 2 3.12 9.31 -19.13
CA ALA A 2 3.24 8.35 -18.03
C ALA A 2 3.05 9.06 -16.68
N ILE A 3 2.43 8.39 -15.70
CA ILE A 3 2.19 8.93 -14.36
C ILE A 3 3.44 8.74 -13.50
N ILE A 4 4.02 7.54 -13.57
CA ILE A 4 5.25 7.17 -12.86
C ILE A 4 6.35 7.01 -13.89
N THR A 5 7.47 7.66 -13.68
CA THR A 5 8.62 7.62 -14.61
C THR A 5 9.62 6.53 -14.21
N PRO A 6 10.43 6.02 -15.15
CA PRO A 6 11.54 5.13 -14.81
C PRO A 6 12.46 5.69 -13.72
N ALA A 7 12.78 6.99 -13.79
CA ALA A 7 13.64 7.64 -12.80
C ALA A 7 13.02 7.62 -11.39
N MET A 8 11.68 7.80 -11.25
CA MET A 8 11.00 7.67 -9.97
C MET A 8 11.13 6.25 -9.41
N MET A 9 10.99 5.23 -10.26
CA MET A 9 11.15 3.83 -9.85
C MET A 9 12.59 3.54 -9.43
N ASP A 10 13.57 3.94 -10.21
CA ASP A 10 14.99 3.74 -9.91
C ASP A 10 15.42 4.42 -8.62
N ASN A 11 14.98 5.67 -8.40
CA ASN A 11 15.26 6.42 -7.17
C ASN A 11 14.57 5.83 -5.93
N SER A 12 13.55 5.01 -6.12
CA SER A 12 12.85 4.34 -5.02
C SER A 12 13.49 3.02 -4.61
N MET A 13 14.42 2.47 -5.41
CA MET A 13 15.06 1.17 -5.12
C MET A 13 16.06 1.31 -3.98
N GLY A 14 15.76 0.67 -2.85
CA GLY A 14 16.63 0.69 -1.68
C GLY A 14 15.95 0.23 -0.40
N SER A 15 16.69 0.26 0.70
CA SER A 15 16.23 -0.17 2.01
C SER A 15 16.21 0.98 3.00
N LEU A 16 15.07 1.20 3.66
CA LEU A 16 14.90 2.20 4.70
C LEU A 16 15.63 1.80 5.99
N ARG A 17 16.18 2.79 6.68
CA ARG A 17 16.64 2.62 8.06
C ARG A 17 15.56 3.15 9.00
N PHE A 18 14.87 2.23 9.66
CA PHE A 18 13.87 2.56 10.68
C PHE A 18 14.54 2.88 12.00
N ILE A 19 14.07 3.94 12.69
CA ILE A 19 14.62 4.40 13.97
C ILE A 19 13.59 4.33 15.11
N GLY A 20 12.45 3.68 14.90
CA GLY A 20 11.38 3.51 15.86
C GLY A 20 10.55 2.26 15.60
N PRO A 21 9.38 2.14 16.23
CA PRO A 21 8.46 1.05 15.97
C PRO A 21 8.11 0.94 14.48
N VAL A 22 7.97 -0.30 14.01
CA VAL A 22 7.69 -0.62 12.62
C VAL A 22 6.38 -1.40 12.55
N VAL A 23 5.49 -0.98 11.67
CA VAL A 23 4.17 -1.60 11.48
C VAL A 23 4.17 -2.40 10.18
N PRO A 24 3.96 -3.73 10.23
CA PRO A 24 3.76 -4.53 9.03
C PRO A 24 2.35 -4.29 8.46
N LEU A 25 2.25 -4.22 7.13
CA LEU A 25 0.99 -4.03 6.44
C LEU A 25 0.97 -4.78 5.10
N ALA A 26 -0.23 -5.14 4.64
CA ALA A 26 -0.41 -5.79 3.34
C ALA A 26 -1.65 -5.31 2.63
N ALA A 27 -1.57 -5.34 1.30
CA ALA A 27 -2.70 -5.08 0.43
C ALA A 27 -2.79 -6.13 -0.68
N PHE A 28 -4.01 -6.59 -0.97
CA PHE A 28 -4.30 -7.60 -1.96
C PHE A 28 -5.15 -7.02 -3.09
N ASP A 29 -4.64 -7.08 -4.32
CA ASP A 29 -5.46 -6.98 -5.52
C ASP A 29 -6.03 -8.37 -5.82
N LEU A 30 -7.37 -8.51 -5.71
CA LEU A 30 -8.05 -9.80 -5.75
C LEU A 30 -8.56 -10.09 -7.17
N ALA A 31 -8.27 -11.27 -7.67
CA ALA A 31 -8.79 -11.78 -8.92
C ALA A 31 -9.29 -13.21 -8.73
N LEU A 32 -10.59 -13.42 -8.72
CA LEU A 32 -11.18 -14.76 -8.57
C LEU A 32 -11.39 -15.46 -9.91
N GLU A 33 -11.54 -14.71 -11.00
CA GLU A 33 -11.84 -15.24 -12.33
C GLU A 33 -10.94 -14.60 -13.40
N GLY A 34 -10.94 -15.19 -14.60
CA GLY A 34 -10.23 -14.65 -15.75
C GLY A 34 -8.70 -14.85 -15.70
N ARG A 35 -7.96 -13.94 -16.34
CA ARG A 35 -6.49 -13.98 -16.49
C ARG A 35 -5.75 -13.17 -15.43
N ASP A 36 -6.46 -12.32 -14.67
CA ASP A 36 -5.87 -11.50 -13.63
C ASP A 36 -5.34 -12.37 -12.48
N GLN A 37 -4.34 -11.87 -11.77
CA GLN A 37 -3.68 -12.62 -10.69
C GLN A 37 -4.06 -12.04 -9.33
N VAL A 38 -4.09 -12.89 -8.30
CA VAL A 38 -4.14 -12.39 -6.93
C VAL A 38 -2.74 -11.97 -6.54
N VAL A 39 -2.53 -10.68 -6.34
CA VAL A 39 -1.22 -10.12 -5.98
C VAL A 39 -1.30 -9.46 -4.62
N CYS A 40 -0.37 -9.83 -3.75
CA CYS A 40 -0.15 -9.21 -2.45
C CYS A 40 1.08 -8.32 -2.49
N SER A 41 0.93 -7.07 -2.12
CA SER A 41 2.04 -6.19 -1.73
C SER A 41 2.16 -6.20 -0.21
N PHE A 42 3.33 -6.61 0.31
CA PHE A 42 3.67 -6.61 1.72
C PHE A 42 4.77 -5.60 1.99
N GLY A 43 4.63 -4.87 3.09
CA GLY A 43 5.61 -3.86 3.47
C GLY A 43 5.59 -3.53 4.95
N ARG A 44 6.44 -2.59 5.30
CA ARG A 44 6.57 -2.05 6.66
C ARG A 44 6.57 -0.53 6.59
N TYR A 45 5.94 0.11 7.55
CA TYR A 45 6.05 1.54 7.67
C TYR A 45 6.47 1.95 9.08
N GLY A 46 7.13 3.09 9.18
CA GLY A 46 7.62 3.63 10.45
C GLY A 46 8.48 4.86 10.24
N LEU A 47 8.97 5.42 11.35
CA LEU A 47 9.88 6.57 11.33
C LEU A 47 11.25 6.13 10.81
N CYS A 48 11.79 6.86 9.84
CA CYS A 48 13.08 6.60 9.19
C CYS A 48 13.94 7.84 9.20
N ASP A 49 15.24 7.67 9.34
CA ASP A 49 16.23 8.75 9.23
C ASP A 49 17.00 8.76 7.92
N GLY A 50 16.84 7.72 7.10
CA GLY A 50 17.49 7.61 5.82
C GLY A 50 17.27 6.27 5.14
N TRP A 51 17.99 6.03 4.07
CA TRP A 51 17.88 4.82 3.26
C TRP A 51 19.18 4.46 2.56
N THR A 52 19.33 3.20 2.20
CA THR A 52 20.48 2.67 1.44
C THR A 52 20.00 2.27 0.05
N PRO A 53 20.38 2.99 -1.02
CA PRO A 53 20.09 2.59 -2.39
C PRO A 53 20.89 1.36 -2.82
N ARG A 54 20.65 0.90 -4.05
CA ARG A 54 21.36 -0.28 -4.61
C ARG A 54 22.89 -0.13 -4.68
N ASP A 55 23.38 1.10 -4.75
CA ASP A 55 24.84 1.39 -4.74
C ASP A 55 25.49 1.17 -3.37
N GLY A 56 24.70 0.91 -2.33
CA GLY A 56 25.16 0.62 -0.98
C GLY A 56 25.54 1.83 -0.14
N GLN A 57 25.51 3.04 -0.69
CA GLN A 57 25.86 4.24 0.05
C GLN A 57 24.64 4.80 0.81
N PHE A 58 24.71 4.81 2.14
CA PHE A 58 23.62 5.36 2.97
C PHE A 58 23.39 6.85 2.69
N ARG A 59 22.11 7.22 2.56
CA ARG A 59 21.64 8.60 2.36
C ARG A 59 20.71 8.97 3.50
N GLU A 60 21.12 10.00 4.25
CA GLU A 60 20.34 10.50 5.38
C GLU A 60 19.24 11.46 4.89
N PHE A 61 18.08 11.41 5.49
CA PHE A 61 17.05 12.43 5.29
C PHE A 61 17.43 13.71 6.07
N LYS A 62 17.10 14.88 5.52
CA LYS A 62 17.30 16.15 6.23
C LYS A 62 16.66 16.18 7.63
N LYS A 63 15.53 15.48 7.78
CA LYS A 63 14.83 15.23 9.04
C LYS A 63 14.22 13.83 8.96
N PRO A 64 14.14 13.10 10.07
CA PRO A 64 13.39 11.85 10.11
C PRO A 64 11.95 12.05 9.63
N LYS A 65 11.45 11.10 8.86
CA LYS A 65 10.08 11.11 8.33
C LYS A 65 9.49 9.71 8.32
N THR A 66 8.18 9.61 8.41
CA THR A 66 7.49 8.32 8.31
C THR A 66 7.46 7.88 6.86
N CYS A 67 8.01 6.69 6.58
CA CYS A 67 8.10 6.13 5.24
C CYS A 67 7.57 4.70 5.18
N LEU A 68 7.20 4.29 3.97
CA LEU A 68 6.81 2.92 3.64
C LEU A 68 7.96 2.20 2.91
N GLN A 69 8.30 1.01 3.37
CA GLN A 69 9.15 0.05 2.66
C GLN A 69 8.25 -1.01 2.04
N LEU A 70 8.26 -1.14 0.73
CA LEU A 70 7.76 -2.35 0.07
C LEU A 70 8.83 -3.43 0.20
N ASP A 71 8.55 -4.48 0.96
CA ASP A 71 9.49 -5.57 1.21
C ASP A 71 9.37 -6.70 0.19
N SER A 72 8.14 -6.99 -0.26
CA SER A 72 7.88 -8.02 -1.27
C SER A 72 6.56 -7.85 -2.00
N GLN A 73 6.47 -8.45 -3.18
CA GLN A 73 5.21 -8.74 -3.87
C GLN A 73 5.12 -10.22 -4.17
N MET A 74 3.97 -10.81 -3.92
CA MET A 74 3.74 -12.24 -4.05
C MET A 74 2.46 -12.50 -4.82
N GLN A 75 2.50 -13.52 -5.68
CA GLN A 75 1.31 -14.04 -6.32
C GLN A 75 0.71 -15.14 -5.44
N PHE A 76 -0.59 -15.06 -5.22
CA PHE A 76 -1.35 -16.06 -4.51
C PHE A 76 -2.13 -16.92 -5.49
N PRO A 77 -2.38 -18.21 -5.16
CA PRO A 77 -3.26 -19.04 -5.96
C PRO A 77 -4.67 -18.45 -5.98
N LYS A 78 -5.37 -18.63 -7.09
CA LYS A 78 -6.81 -18.32 -7.16
C LYS A 78 -7.59 -19.46 -6.53
N LEU A 79 -8.27 -19.15 -5.47
CA LEU A 79 -9.05 -20.11 -4.68
C LEU A 79 -10.50 -19.66 -4.58
N ALA A 80 -11.38 -20.52 -4.16
CA ALA A 80 -12.75 -20.15 -3.82
C ALA A 80 -12.75 -19.16 -2.65
N THR A 81 -13.80 -18.36 -2.53
CA THR A 81 -13.88 -17.23 -1.59
C THR A 81 -13.43 -17.56 -0.17
N LEU A 82 -13.90 -18.68 0.40
CA LEU A 82 -13.54 -19.07 1.76
C LEU A 82 -12.08 -19.53 1.88
N GLU A 83 -11.60 -20.29 0.91
CA GLU A 83 -10.21 -20.75 0.85
C GLU A 83 -9.25 -19.58 0.67
N GLN A 84 -9.59 -18.63 -0.23
CA GLN A 84 -8.82 -17.41 -0.43
C GLN A 84 -8.78 -16.55 0.86
N THR A 85 -9.91 -16.45 1.56
CA THR A 85 -10.00 -15.78 2.86
C THR A 85 -9.08 -16.44 3.89
N ALA A 86 -9.10 -17.77 3.97
CA ALA A 86 -8.26 -18.53 4.91
C ALA A 86 -6.75 -18.33 4.61
N GLU A 87 -6.36 -18.35 3.34
CA GLU A 87 -4.96 -18.08 2.93
C GLU A 87 -4.51 -16.66 3.29
N ILE A 88 -5.36 -15.66 3.07
CA ILE A 88 -5.05 -14.27 3.45
C ILE A 88 -4.89 -14.17 4.97
N ILE A 89 -5.78 -14.79 5.75
CA ILE A 89 -5.69 -14.79 7.22
C ILE A 89 -4.42 -15.50 7.69
N ARG A 90 -4.08 -16.65 7.09
CA ARG A 90 -2.85 -17.38 7.41
C ARG A 90 -1.64 -16.51 7.19
N PHE A 91 -1.52 -15.90 6.00
CA PHE A 91 -0.45 -14.98 5.66
C PHE A 91 -0.37 -13.79 6.64
N ALA A 92 -1.52 -13.16 6.92
CA ALA A 92 -1.56 -12.01 7.82
C ALA A 92 -1.08 -12.35 9.24
N LYS A 93 -1.45 -13.55 9.75
CA LYS A 93 -0.98 -14.04 11.04
C LYS A 93 0.52 -14.34 11.04
N GLU A 94 1.03 -15.02 10.01
CA GLU A 94 2.46 -15.33 9.86
C GLU A 94 3.31 -14.06 9.81
N MET A 95 2.84 -13.04 9.09
CA MET A 95 3.51 -11.75 8.94
C MET A 95 3.18 -10.75 10.08
N ARG A 96 2.40 -11.16 11.08
CA ARG A 96 1.98 -10.34 12.23
C ARG A 96 1.28 -9.04 11.83
N ILE A 97 0.47 -9.09 10.77
CA ILE A 97 -0.28 -7.94 10.28
C ILE A 97 -1.60 -7.86 11.07
N GLY A 98 -1.87 -6.77 11.74
CA GLY A 98 -3.17 -6.54 12.38
C GLY A 98 -4.29 -6.30 11.37
N ALA A 99 -5.55 -6.56 11.75
CA ALA A 99 -6.70 -6.38 10.85
C ALA A 99 -6.81 -4.94 10.30
N ASN A 100 -6.45 -3.95 11.08
CA ASN A 100 -6.42 -2.54 10.68
C ASN A 100 -5.30 -2.21 9.66
N TRP A 101 -4.34 -3.11 9.47
CA TRP A 101 -3.22 -2.97 8.54
C TRP A 101 -3.31 -3.94 7.34
N LEU A 102 -4.49 -4.48 7.11
CA LEU A 102 -4.83 -5.33 5.97
C LEU A 102 -5.84 -4.64 5.07
N CYS A 103 -5.54 -4.57 3.77
CA CYS A 103 -6.42 -3.99 2.75
C CYS A 103 -6.65 -4.97 1.62
N VAL A 104 -7.87 -4.97 1.07
CA VAL A 104 -8.20 -5.78 -0.10
C VAL A 104 -8.99 -4.97 -1.13
N ASP A 105 -8.79 -5.25 -2.42
CA ASP A 105 -9.74 -4.84 -3.44
C ASP A 105 -11.07 -5.56 -3.20
N ARG A 106 -12.14 -4.80 -2.94
CA ARG A 106 -13.50 -5.34 -2.78
C ARG A 106 -14.39 -5.17 -4.02
N THR A 107 -13.80 -4.92 -5.18
CA THR A 107 -14.55 -4.78 -6.43
C THR A 107 -15.10 -6.14 -6.85
N GLY A 108 -16.36 -6.18 -7.27
CA GLY A 108 -17.00 -7.43 -7.73
C GLY A 108 -16.92 -8.54 -6.69
N ASN A 109 -16.34 -9.68 -7.07
CA ASN A 109 -16.20 -10.87 -6.21
C ASN A 109 -15.32 -10.63 -4.97
N GLY A 110 -14.46 -9.61 -4.97
CA GLY A 110 -13.66 -9.23 -3.81
C GLY A 110 -14.49 -8.77 -2.60
N ALA A 111 -15.75 -8.37 -2.82
CA ALA A 111 -16.65 -7.98 -1.73
C ALA A 111 -16.90 -9.14 -0.75
N GLY A 112 -17.12 -10.36 -1.26
CA GLY A 112 -17.35 -11.55 -0.42
C GLY A 112 -16.13 -11.92 0.42
N ILE A 113 -14.90 -11.79 -0.14
CA ILE A 113 -13.66 -12.00 0.60
C ILE A 113 -13.49 -10.93 1.69
N HIS A 114 -13.73 -9.67 1.35
CA HIS A 114 -13.65 -8.57 2.32
C HIS A 114 -14.61 -8.78 3.51
N ASP A 115 -15.86 -9.16 3.24
CA ASP A 115 -16.86 -9.38 4.29
C ASP A 115 -16.50 -10.58 5.17
N ALA A 116 -15.97 -11.66 4.56
CA ALA A 116 -15.47 -12.81 5.30
C ALA A 116 -14.23 -12.45 6.15
N LEU A 117 -13.28 -11.67 5.63
CA LEU A 117 -12.12 -11.19 6.40
C LEU A 117 -12.56 -10.36 7.59
N ARG A 118 -13.53 -9.44 7.41
CA ARG A 118 -14.05 -8.64 8.52
C ARG A 118 -14.70 -9.49 9.62
N SER A 119 -15.38 -10.55 9.23
CA SER A 119 -16.03 -11.47 10.17
C SER A 119 -15.03 -12.38 10.90
N LEU A 120 -14.04 -12.94 10.19
CA LEU A 120 -13.17 -14.01 10.69
C LEU A 120 -11.81 -13.52 11.21
N TYR A 121 -11.34 -12.35 10.75
CA TYR A 121 -10.03 -11.81 11.13
C TYR A 121 -10.16 -10.52 11.95
N GLY A 122 -11.03 -9.58 11.54
CA GLY A 122 -11.30 -8.38 12.31
C GLY A 122 -12.05 -7.33 11.49
N SER A 123 -12.97 -6.62 12.16
CA SER A 123 -13.84 -5.61 11.54
C SER A 123 -13.10 -4.44 10.90
N GLU A 124 -11.83 -4.23 11.29
CA GLU A 124 -10.98 -3.13 10.83
C GLU A 124 -10.32 -3.39 9.46
N VAL A 125 -10.46 -4.59 8.89
CA VAL A 125 -9.94 -4.87 7.53
C VAL A 125 -10.53 -3.85 6.55
N MET A 126 -9.64 -3.18 5.80
CA MET A 126 -10.03 -2.18 4.82
C MET A 126 -10.40 -2.85 3.49
N GLY A 127 -11.52 -2.43 2.90
CA GLY A 127 -11.89 -2.80 1.54
C GLY A 127 -12.00 -1.56 0.67
N VAL A 128 -11.40 -1.56 -0.50
CA VAL A 128 -11.48 -0.48 -1.48
C VAL A 128 -12.22 -0.96 -2.73
N ASN A 129 -13.29 -0.30 -3.09
CA ASN A 129 -13.99 -0.59 -4.33
C ASN A 129 -13.55 0.39 -5.42
N TYR A 130 -13.00 -0.12 -6.51
CA TYR A 130 -12.46 0.69 -7.60
C TYR A 130 -13.50 1.52 -8.36
N SER A 131 -14.79 1.28 -8.13
CA SER A 131 -15.87 2.13 -8.67
C SER A 131 -16.18 3.36 -7.83
N TRP A 132 -15.57 3.51 -6.63
CA TRP A 132 -15.82 4.66 -5.78
C TRP A 132 -15.29 5.97 -6.37
N ALA A 133 -15.91 7.06 -5.96
CA ALA A 133 -15.33 8.40 -6.13
C ALA A 133 -14.00 8.50 -5.37
N SER A 134 -13.15 9.43 -5.77
CA SER A 134 -11.95 9.79 -5.00
C SER A 134 -12.32 10.38 -3.64
N SER A 135 -11.40 10.24 -2.70
CA SER A 135 -11.62 10.65 -1.32
C SER A 135 -11.61 12.19 -1.15
N GLU A 136 -12.13 12.65 -0.03
CA GLU A 136 -12.04 14.06 0.39
C GLU A 136 -10.73 14.38 1.14
N THR A 137 -9.78 13.44 1.17
CA THR A 137 -8.49 13.61 1.86
C THR A 137 -7.44 14.19 0.92
N HIS A 138 -6.43 14.84 1.48
CA HIS A 138 -5.23 15.21 0.75
C HIS A 138 -4.35 13.97 0.53
N ILE A 139 -3.57 13.95 -0.55
CA ILE A 139 -2.61 12.85 -0.78
C ILE A 139 -1.41 13.00 0.13
N LEU A 140 -0.84 14.21 0.20
CA LEU A 140 0.18 14.60 1.16
C LEU A 140 -0.40 15.69 2.07
N GLY A 141 0.11 15.79 3.28
CA GLY A 141 -0.44 16.73 4.27
C GLY A 141 -0.28 18.22 3.91
N ASP A 142 0.65 18.54 3.01
CA ASP A 142 0.90 19.90 2.49
C ASP A 142 0.20 20.20 1.16
N ASP A 143 -0.56 19.24 0.62
CA ASP A 143 -1.36 19.47 -0.59
C ASP A 143 -2.44 20.53 -0.33
N THR A 144 -2.59 21.46 -1.25
CA THR A 144 -3.62 22.50 -1.18
C THR A 144 -4.99 22.02 -1.64
N GLN A 145 -5.04 20.95 -2.42
CA GLN A 145 -6.27 20.40 -3.00
C GLN A 145 -6.52 18.97 -2.50
N ARG A 146 -7.77 18.63 -2.32
CA ARG A 146 -8.21 17.28 -1.96
C ARG A 146 -8.21 16.36 -3.16
N ALA A 147 -8.17 15.05 -2.95
CA ALA A 147 -8.14 14.07 -4.02
C ALA A 147 -9.38 14.17 -4.93
N ASN A 148 -10.58 14.42 -4.39
CA ASN A 148 -11.82 14.55 -5.16
C ASN A 148 -11.89 15.84 -6.02
N GLU A 149 -11.03 16.82 -5.75
CA GLU A 149 -10.90 18.03 -6.57
C GLU A 149 -9.98 17.84 -7.78
N LEU A 150 -9.15 16.79 -7.74
CA LEU A 150 -8.13 16.50 -8.77
C LEU A 150 -8.44 15.27 -9.59
N TYR A 151 -9.04 14.23 -8.97
CA TYR A 151 -9.15 12.90 -9.54
C TYR A 151 -10.60 12.46 -9.71
N SER A 152 -10.92 11.87 -10.85
CA SER A 152 -12.28 11.46 -11.20
C SER A 152 -12.75 10.15 -10.55
N GLY A 153 -11.96 9.53 -9.70
CA GLY A 153 -12.30 8.28 -9.00
C GLY A 153 -11.13 7.70 -8.23
N VAL A 154 -11.44 6.78 -7.33
CA VAL A 154 -10.46 6.21 -6.39
C VAL A 154 -9.27 5.57 -7.08
N VAL A 155 -9.45 4.86 -8.21
CA VAL A 155 -8.31 4.26 -8.96
C VAL A 155 -7.30 5.32 -9.38
N THR A 156 -7.79 6.48 -9.83
CA THR A 156 -6.91 7.60 -10.20
C THR A 156 -6.18 8.15 -8.98
N GLU A 157 -6.87 8.32 -7.87
CA GLU A 157 -6.29 8.72 -6.60
C GLU A 157 -5.22 7.74 -6.13
N LEU A 158 -5.47 6.43 -6.21
CA LEU A 158 -4.52 5.39 -5.81
C LEU A 158 -3.21 5.51 -6.60
N ILE A 159 -3.28 5.59 -7.92
CA ILE A 159 -2.09 5.64 -8.79
C ILE A 159 -1.33 6.97 -8.64
N PHE A 160 -2.04 8.10 -8.56
CA PHE A 160 -1.38 9.39 -8.33
C PHE A 160 -0.86 9.52 -6.91
N GLY A 161 -1.53 8.91 -5.92
CA GLY A 161 -1.02 8.80 -4.56
C GLY A 161 0.30 8.04 -4.51
N LEU A 162 0.36 6.88 -5.16
CA LEU A 162 1.61 6.13 -5.31
C LEU A 162 2.70 6.97 -5.99
N ALA A 163 2.38 7.67 -7.10
CA ALA A 163 3.34 8.52 -7.80
C ALA A 163 3.93 9.61 -6.89
N LYS A 164 3.09 10.30 -6.11
CA LYS A 164 3.56 11.30 -5.15
C LYS A 164 4.46 10.69 -4.06
N TYR A 165 4.13 9.50 -3.55
CA TYR A 165 4.96 8.82 -2.55
C TYR A 165 6.34 8.42 -3.09
N LEU A 166 6.42 8.03 -4.35
CA LEU A 166 7.70 7.78 -5.04
C LEU A 166 8.48 9.08 -5.25
N GLU A 167 7.82 10.13 -5.75
CA GLU A 167 8.42 11.43 -6.05
C GLU A 167 9.02 12.11 -4.82
N PHE A 168 8.28 12.11 -3.70
CA PHE A 168 8.71 12.74 -2.45
C PHE A 168 9.49 11.80 -1.51
N GLU A 169 9.87 10.62 -2.02
CA GLU A 169 10.69 9.64 -1.29
C GLU A 169 10.06 9.11 0.02
N TYR A 170 8.73 9.03 0.07
CA TYR A 170 8.00 8.39 1.17
C TYR A 170 7.86 6.88 0.99
N LEU A 171 8.17 6.35 -0.19
CA LEU A 171 8.17 4.93 -0.51
C LEU A 171 9.54 4.50 -1.02
N LYS A 172 10.08 3.45 -0.43
CA LYS A 172 11.23 2.72 -0.97
C LYS A 172 10.84 1.27 -1.27
N ILE A 173 11.47 0.70 -2.28
CA ILE A 173 11.21 -0.64 -2.78
C ILE A 173 12.45 -1.48 -2.53
N SER A 174 12.29 -2.55 -1.77
CA SER A 174 13.40 -3.45 -1.46
C SER A 174 14.00 -4.05 -2.74
N PRO A 175 15.32 -4.05 -2.89
CA PRO A 175 15.98 -4.72 -4.00
C PRO A 175 15.99 -6.26 -3.87
N SER A 176 15.43 -6.81 -2.79
CA SER A 176 15.48 -8.24 -2.46
C SER A 176 14.52 -9.12 -3.29
N PHE A 177 13.60 -8.53 -4.03
CA PHE A 177 12.67 -9.27 -4.89
C PHE A 177 12.67 -8.73 -6.32
N ARG A 178 12.11 -9.54 -7.26
CA ARG A 178 12.01 -9.15 -8.66
C ARG A 178 10.98 -8.05 -8.86
N THR A 179 11.40 -6.95 -9.42
CA THR A 179 10.58 -5.74 -9.59
C THR A 179 10.25 -5.42 -11.04
N GLU A 180 10.71 -6.22 -12.00
CA GLU A 180 10.62 -5.93 -13.43
C GLU A 180 9.16 -5.76 -13.89
N GLU A 181 8.25 -6.61 -13.40
CA GLU A 181 6.83 -6.51 -13.73
C GLU A 181 6.21 -5.25 -13.15
N LEU A 182 6.47 -4.95 -11.88
CA LEU A 182 6.00 -3.73 -11.22
C LEU A 182 6.50 -2.48 -11.95
N VAL A 183 7.79 -2.42 -12.27
CA VAL A 183 8.40 -1.28 -13.00
C VAL A 183 7.72 -1.11 -14.35
N ARG A 184 7.55 -2.20 -15.11
CA ARG A 184 6.91 -2.18 -16.42
C ARG A 184 5.47 -1.69 -16.33
N GLN A 185 4.68 -2.19 -15.38
CA GLN A 185 3.30 -1.77 -15.17
C GLN A 185 3.22 -0.30 -14.75
N ALA A 186 4.03 0.12 -13.79
CA ALA A 186 4.04 1.48 -13.25
C ALA A 186 4.41 2.52 -14.32
N THR A 187 5.47 2.28 -15.09
CA THR A 187 5.95 3.23 -16.10
C THR A 187 5.12 3.25 -17.39
N SER A 188 4.23 2.26 -17.56
CA SER A 188 3.35 2.17 -18.73
C SER A 188 1.97 2.79 -18.50
N ARG A 189 1.53 3.03 -17.26
CA ARG A 189 0.20 3.61 -16.96
C ARG A 189 0.08 5.04 -17.49
N ARG A 190 -1.05 5.35 -18.11
CA ARG A 190 -1.34 6.68 -18.68
C ARG A 190 -2.59 7.29 -18.06
N TYR A 191 -2.71 8.58 -18.21
CA TYR A 191 -3.88 9.34 -17.81
C TYR A 191 -4.32 10.31 -18.91
N LYS A 192 -5.54 10.79 -18.78
CA LYS A 192 -6.14 11.85 -19.60
C LYS A 192 -6.85 12.87 -18.72
N GLN A 193 -6.92 14.10 -19.15
CA GLN A 193 -7.83 15.08 -18.56
C GLN A 193 -9.26 14.78 -18.98
N GLN A 194 -10.18 14.94 -18.04
CA GLN A 194 -11.62 14.92 -18.26
C GLN A 194 -12.17 16.35 -18.17
N GLY A 195 -13.42 16.53 -18.54
CA GLY A 195 -14.14 17.80 -18.33
C GLY A 195 -14.01 18.28 -16.89
N GLN A 196 -14.07 19.61 -16.68
CA GLN A 196 -13.89 20.28 -15.37
C GLN A 196 -12.46 20.19 -14.77
N GLY A 197 -11.45 19.84 -15.57
CA GLY A 197 -10.05 19.81 -15.11
C GLY A 197 -9.65 18.55 -14.34
N LEU A 198 -10.57 17.61 -14.08
CA LEU A 198 -10.26 16.38 -13.40
C LEU A 198 -9.37 15.47 -14.24
N VAL A 199 -8.49 14.74 -13.56
CA VAL A 199 -7.62 13.74 -14.16
C VAL A 199 -8.24 12.36 -14.01
N ARG A 200 -8.09 11.51 -15.03
CA ARG A 200 -8.51 10.11 -15.00
C ARG A 200 -7.42 9.20 -15.56
N VAL A 201 -7.09 8.18 -14.80
CA VAL A 201 -6.20 7.09 -15.25
C VAL A 201 -6.95 6.23 -16.28
N GLU A 202 -6.23 5.67 -17.26
CA GLU A 202 -6.80 4.73 -18.20
C GLU A 202 -7.37 3.48 -17.50
N SER A 203 -8.42 2.89 -18.07
CA SER A 203 -8.98 1.63 -17.54
C SER A 203 -7.99 0.47 -17.66
N LYS A 204 -8.15 -0.60 -16.83
CA LYS A 204 -7.38 -1.85 -16.98
C LYS A 204 -7.50 -2.39 -18.42
N GLY A 205 -8.72 -2.39 -19.00
CA GLY A 205 -8.96 -2.86 -20.35
C GLY A 205 -8.22 -2.04 -21.43
N ASP A 206 -8.20 -0.70 -21.32
CA ASP A 206 -7.45 0.16 -22.23
C ASP A 206 -5.94 -0.04 -22.09
N PHE A 207 -5.45 -0.19 -20.85
CA PHE A 207 -4.06 -0.52 -20.58
C PHE A 207 -3.63 -1.82 -21.26
N VAL A 208 -4.37 -2.91 -21.05
CA VAL A 208 -4.09 -4.23 -21.63
C VAL A 208 -4.13 -4.17 -23.18
N LYS A 209 -5.16 -3.53 -23.75
CA LYS A 209 -5.28 -3.37 -25.22
C LYS A 209 -4.11 -2.59 -25.81
N ARG A 210 -3.68 -1.50 -25.14
CA ARG A 210 -2.62 -0.63 -25.65
C ARG A 210 -1.22 -1.23 -25.49
N THR A 211 -0.96 -1.86 -24.34
CA THR A 211 0.38 -2.34 -23.99
C THR A 211 0.62 -3.79 -24.40
N ARG A 212 -0.46 -4.56 -24.61
CA ARG A 212 -0.44 -6.03 -24.75
C ARG A 212 0.19 -6.74 -23.54
N GLN A 213 0.22 -6.10 -22.39
CA GLN A 213 0.64 -6.67 -21.13
C GLN A 213 -0.56 -7.32 -20.42
N ASN A 214 -0.26 -8.09 -19.37
CA ASN A 214 -1.28 -8.55 -18.41
C ASN A 214 -1.88 -7.36 -17.65
N SER A 215 -2.95 -7.63 -16.90
CA SER A 215 -3.53 -6.67 -15.94
C SER A 215 -2.45 -6.08 -15.03
N PRO A 216 -2.54 -4.80 -14.63
CA PRO A 216 -1.52 -4.15 -13.80
C PRO A 216 -1.66 -4.49 -12.30
N ASP A 217 -1.89 -5.75 -11.98
CA ASP A 217 -2.23 -6.23 -10.63
C ASP A 217 -1.11 -5.95 -9.60
N ALA A 218 0.16 -6.00 -10.03
CA ALA A 218 1.29 -5.63 -9.16
C ALA A 218 1.29 -4.13 -8.81
N LEU A 219 0.96 -3.28 -9.77
CA LEU A 219 0.83 -1.85 -9.54
C LEU A 219 -0.39 -1.53 -8.67
N ASP A 220 -1.51 -2.19 -8.94
CA ASP A 220 -2.77 -1.97 -8.23
C ASP A 220 -2.64 -2.40 -6.76
N SER A 221 -2.04 -3.56 -6.46
CA SER A 221 -1.79 -4.00 -5.08
C SER A 221 -0.85 -3.05 -4.32
N LEU A 222 0.21 -2.51 -4.96
CA LEU A 222 1.08 -1.52 -4.33
C LEU A 222 0.35 -0.20 -4.09
N SER A 223 -0.49 0.23 -5.00
CA SER A 223 -1.27 1.46 -4.84
C SER A 223 -2.27 1.36 -3.68
N LEU A 224 -2.87 0.18 -3.48
CA LEU A 224 -3.69 -0.14 -2.30
C LEU A 224 -2.88 -0.11 -1.00
N LEU A 225 -1.64 -0.62 -1.01
CA LEU A 225 -0.76 -0.60 0.16
C LEU A 225 -0.45 0.84 0.60
N VAL A 226 -0.11 1.71 -0.36
CA VAL A 226 0.10 3.14 -0.11
C VAL A 226 -1.18 3.80 0.40
N TYR A 227 -2.33 3.48 -0.17
CA TYR A 227 -3.62 4.02 0.26
C TYR A 227 -3.95 3.60 1.70
N LEU A 228 -3.77 2.31 2.05
CA LEU A 228 -3.96 1.80 3.40
C LEU A 228 -3.11 2.59 4.40
N MET A 229 -1.82 2.76 4.11
CA MET A 229 -0.92 3.53 4.97
C MET A 229 -1.40 4.98 5.12
N ARG A 230 -1.83 5.66 4.04
CA ARG A 230 -2.37 7.03 4.08
C ARG A 230 -3.59 7.14 4.99
N GLN A 231 -4.51 6.18 4.89
CA GLN A 231 -5.77 6.22 5.63
C GLN A 231 -5.62 5.84 7.11
N ARG A 232 -4.64 5.02 7.46
CA ARG A 232 -4.45 4.49 8.82
C ARG A 232 -3.25 5.11 9.54
N GLY A 233 -2.13 5.25 8.85
CA GLY A 233 -0.88 5.76 9.44
C GLY A 233 -0.79 7.27 9.47
N GLY A 234 -1.59 7.92 8.65
CA GLY A 234 -1.41 9.31 8.28
C GLY A 234 0.00 9.54 7.73
N VAL A 235 0.15 10.13 6.55
CA VAL A 235 1.37 10.88 6.35
C VAL A 235 1.21 12.07 7.25
N VAL A 236 1.76 11.97 8.42
CA VAL A 236 1.97 13.13 9.26
C VAL A 236 3.09 13.92 8.59
N ALA A 237 2.77 14.53 7.49
CA ALA A 237 3.50 15.67 6.97
C ALA A 237 3.16 16.91 7.80
N THR A 238 2.76 16.74 9.03
CA THR A 238 2.73 17.80 10.02
C THR A 238 3.93 17.57 10.90
N MET A 239 4.80 18.57 10.94
CA MET A 239 5.98 18.67 11.80
C MET A 239 5.64 18.72 13.32
N THR A 240 4.61 18.05 13.76
CA THR A 240 4.35 17.74 15.14
C THR A 240 4.85 16.34 15.39
N GLU A 241 5.94 16.25 16.13
CA GLU A 241 6.46 14.96 16.63
C GLU A 241 5.28 14.13 17.15
N PRO A 242 5.10 12.89 16.65
CA PRO A 242 4.15 11.98 17.28
C PRO A 242 4.61 11.85 18.72
N LYS A 243 3.74 12.18 19.69
CA LYS A 243 4.01 11.82 21.07
C LYS A 243 4.35 10.33 21.05
N PRO A 244 5.50 9.91 21.60
CA PRO A 244 5.83 8.50 21.64
C PRO A 244 4.75 7.79 22.43
N GLU A 245 3.89 7.03 21.77
CA GLU A 245 3.04 6.07 22.47
C GLU A 245 3.99 5.12 23.18
N LYS A 246 3.94 5.13 24.49
CA LYS A 246 4.74 4.24 25.31
C LYS A 246 4.18 2.83 25.17
N PHE A 247 4.67 2.09 24.20
CA PHE A 247 4.42 0.65 24.14
C PHE A 247 5.20 -0.03 25.25
N VAL A 248 4.51 -0.44 26.30
CA VAL A 248 5.09 -1.25 27.37
C VAL A 248 4.71 -2.70 27.13
N PHE A 249 5.69 -3.51 26.74
CA PHE A 249 5.52 -4.96 26.70
C PHE A 249 5.56 -5.51 28.11
N GLN A 250 4.44 -5.95 28.64
CA GLN A 250 4.43 -6.71 29.90
C GLN A 250 4.51 -8.21 29.59
N LYS A 251 5.52 -8.86 30.18
CA LYS A 251 5.69 -10.31 30.14
C LYS A 251 4.67 -10.94 31.09
N LYS A 252 3.67 -11.65 30.55
CA LYS A 252 2.78 -12.46 31.42
C LYS A 252 3.54 -13.69 31.92
N HIS A 253 3.55 -13.88 33.21
CA HIS A 253 4.06 -15.08 33.88
C HIS A 253 3.10 -16.26 33.71
N THR A 254 3.03 -16.82 32.52
CA THR A 254 2.32 -18.07 32.26
C THR A 254 3.16 -18.94 31.36
N GLY A 255 4.28 -19.46 31.80
CA GLY A 255 5.04 -20.58 31.20
C GLY A 255 5.10 -20.77 29.67
N ILE A 256 4.40 -19.97 28.89
CA ILE A 256 4.35 -19.89 27.45
C ILE A 256 4.70 -18.45 27.10
N GLU A 257 5.70 -18.24 26.25
CA GLU A 257 6.07 -16.91 25.77
C GLU A 257 4.94 -16.32 24.89
N SER A 258 3.98 -15.64 25.51
CA SER A 258 2.94 -14.88 24.84
C SER A 258 3.04 -13.40 25.26
N TYR A 259 2.98 -12.51 24.26
CA TYR A 259 2.95 -11.07 24.47
C TYR A 259 1.52 -10.57 24.20
N GLU A 260 0.93 -9.84 25.14
CA GLU A 260 -0.32 -9.11 24.91
C GLU A 260 -0.03 -7.64 24.62
N PHE A 261 -0.78 -7.08 23.69
CA PHE A 261 -0.81 -5.66 23.40
C PHE A 261 -1.65 -4.97 24.48
N VAL A 262 -1.06 -4.03 25.22
CA VAL A 262 -1.81 -3.19 26.16
C VAL A 262 -1.83 -1.77 25.60
N ASP A 263 -3.03 -1.31 25.24
CA ASP A 263 -3.29 0.06 24.82
C ASP A 263 -3.52 0.92 26.08
N PHE A 264 -2.69 1.92 26.27
CA PHE A 264 -2.84 2.94 27.33
C PHE A 264 -3.27 4.27 26.74
N SER A 265 -4.30 4.28 25.89
CA SER A 265 -4.98 5.52 25.52
C SER A 265 -6.00 5.91 26.58
N ASN A 266 -5.55 6.64 27.60
CA ASN A 266 -6.36 7.48 28.50
C ASN A 266 -5.65 8.80 28.70
#